data_d513fe93c390a5d4b9df9e4c4e5abe4d
#
_entry.id   d513fe93c390a5d4b9df9e4c4e5abe4d
#
_cell.length_a   1.000
_cell.length_b   1.000
_cell.length_c   1.000
_cell.angle_alpha   90.00
_cell.angle_beta   90.00
_cell.angle_gamma   90.00
#
_symmetry.space_group_name_H-M   'P 1'
#
loop_
_entity.id
_entity.type
_entity.pdbx_description
1 polymer ?
#
loop_
_entity_poly.entity_id
_entity_poly.type
_entity_poly.pdbx_seq_one_letter_code
_entity_poly.pdbx_strand_id
1 'polypeptide(L)'
;MTKTFYITTPIYYPSGKLHIGSAYTTIACDVLARYKRMMNYDVFYLTGLDEHGQKIQQRAEEAGITPQEYVDSMAVGVKDLWQLLDISYDKFIRTTDDYHEKVVAQVFERLLEKGDIYLGEYSGWYSVSDEEFFTESQLAEVYRDEEGNVIGGVAPSGHEVELVSEESYFFKLSNYADRLTAFYKEHPEFIQPDGRMNEMLKNFIEPGLEDLAVSRTTFTWGVKVPSDPKHVVYVWIDALINYITALGYGQNEHGNFDLFWQNDKNHEIIHMIGKDILRFHSIYWPIILMALDLPLPTRLVAHGWFVMKDGKMSKSKGNVIYPEMLVERFGLDPLRYYLMRSLPVGSDGTFTPEDYLARINYELANDLGNLLNRTVAMINKYFDGQVPAYIENVTDYDADLAKVVAENIEEFHKQMNAVDFPRALDAVWNIISRTNKYIDETAPWVLAKEDGDEEQLRAVMAHLAASLRVVAHLIQPFMMSTSNAIMEQLGLPVVFDLENLELSXXXFPRKCYSYFKRNSNLSTS
;
A
#
# COMPACT_ATOMS: atom_id res chain seq x y z
N MET A 1 4.27 -7.69 -25.89
CA MET A 1 3.00 -7.13 -25.39
C MET A 1 3.22 -6.46 -24.05
N THR A 2 2.73 -5.24 -23.90
CA THR A 2 2.93 -4.47 -22.66
C THR A 2 2.11 -5.08 -21.52
N LYS A 3 2.75 -5.22 -20.37
CA LYS A 3 2.06 -5.69 -19.16
C LYS A 3 1.49 -4.50 -18.41
N THR A 4 0.33 -4.65 -17.81
CA THR A 4 -0.29 -3.60 -17.00
C THR A 4 -0.39 -4.03 -15.54
N PHE A 5 -0.40 -3.02 -14.68
CA PHE A 5 -0.51 -3.21 -13.23
C PHE A 5 -1.38 -2.09 -12.67
N TYR A 6 -2.55 -2.49 -12.16
CA TYR A 6 -3.49 -1.56 -11.53
C TYR A 6 -3.45 -1.82 -10.03
N ILE A 7 -3.01 -0.83 -9.27
CA ILE A 7 -2.86 -0.94 -7.82
C ILE A 7 -3.70 0.15 -7.15
N THR A 8 -4.48 -0.24 -6.15
CA THR A 8 -5.35 0.71 -5.45
C THR A 8 -5.16 0.64 -3.94
N THR A 9 -5.21 1.79 -3.27
CA THR A 9 -5.49 1.85 -1.84
C THR A 9 -7.00 1.72 -1.64
N PRO A 10 -7.47 1.51 -0.41
CA PRO A 10 -8.88 1.85 -0.13
C PRO A 10 -9.05 3.34 -0.36
N ILE A 11 -10.27 3.77 -0.60
CA ILE A 11 -10.55 5.20 -0.53
C ILE A 11 -10.83 5.51 0.95
N TYR A 12 -10.10 6.48 1.48
CA TYR A 12 -10.11 6.74 2.91
C TYR A 12 -11.33 7.55 3.32
N TYR A 13 -11.86 7.24 4.50
CA TYR A 13 -13.05 7.91 5.02
C TYR A 13 -12.59 9.14 5.81
N PRO A 14 -12.92 10.36 5.34
CA PRO A 14 -12.33 11.56 5.94
C PRO A 14 -13.12 12.04 7.15
N SER A 15 -13.33 11.16 8.13
CA SER A 15 -14.00 11.55 9.38
C SER A 15 -13.02 12.14 10.40
N GLY A 16 -11.73 12.11 10.10
CA GLY A 16 -10.68 12.68 10.94
C GLY A 16 -9.33 12.61 10.25
N LYS A 17 -8.31 13.11 10.94
CA LYS A 17 -6.95 13.14 10.40
C LYS A 17 -6.38 11.72 10.26
N LEU A 18 -5.72 11.45 9.15
CA LEU A 18 -5.15 10.13 8.86
C LEU A 18 -3.85 9.91 9.67
N HIS A 19 -3.63 8.68 10.12
CA HIS A 19 -2.48 8.31 10.95
C HIS A 19 -1.57 7.31 10.23
N ILE A 20 -0.62 6.70 10.96
CA ILE A 20 0.38 5.83 10.31
C ILE A 20 -0.24 4.58 9.69
N GLY A 21 -1.43 4.16 10.12
CA GLY A 21 -2.12 3.04 9.48
C GLY A 21 -2.44 3.32 8.03
N SER A 22 -2.99 4.50 7.75
CA SER A 22 -3.28 4.91 6.37
C SER A 22 -1.99 5.17 5.59
N ALA A 23 -0.97 5.71 6.27
CA ALA A 23 0.34 5.92 5.65
C ALA A 23 0.95 4.58 5.23
N TYR A 24 0.83 3.56 6.07
CA TYR A 24 1.33 2.21 5.73
C TYR A 24 0.71 1.71 4.43
N THR A 25 -0.63 1.75 4.34
CA THR A 25 -1.34 1.26 3.16
C THR A 25 -0.89 2.02 1.91
N THR A 26 -0.83 3.33 2.02
CA THR A 26 -0.54 4.19 0.87
C THR A 26 0.91 4.03 0.43
N ILE A 27 1.84 3.93 1.38
CA ILE A 27 3.25 3.70 1.06
C ILE A 27 3.44 2.30 0.45
N ALA A 28 2.74 1.28 0.96
CA ALA A 28 2.82 -0.07 0.39
C ALA A 28 2.42 -0.07 -1.08
N CYS A 29 1.32 0.60 -1.42
CA CYS A 29 0.89 0.72 -2.81
C CYS A 29 1.90 1.50 -3.63
N ASP A 30 2.48 2.57 -3.06
CA ASP A 30 3.46 3.38 -3.74
C ASP A 30 4.73 2.59 -4.07
N VAL A 31 5.18 1.79 -3.12
CA VAL A 31 6.36 0.93 -3.32
C VAL A 31 6.11 -0.04 -4.48
N LEU A 32 4.94 -0.69 -4.49
CA LEU A 32 4.61 -1.62 -5.57
C LEU A 32 4.48 -0.90 -6.92
N ALA A 33 3.88 0.29 -6.93
CA ALA A 33 3.71 1.06 -8.16
C ALA A 33 5.09 1.43 -8.74
N ARG A 34 5.99 1.95 -7.88
CA ARG A 34 7.34 2.32 -8.30
C ARG A 34 8.13 1.10 -8.79
N TYR A 35 8.02 -0.01 -8.05
CA TYR A 35 8.68 -1.25 -8.44
C TYR A 35 8.24 -1.72 -9.82
N LYS A 36 6.93 -1.74 -10.05
CA LYS A 36 6.39 -2.22 -11.33
C LYS A 36 6.75 -1.27 -12.48
N ARG A 37 6.79 0.05 -12.23
CA ARG A 37 7.27 0.99 -13.24
C ARG A 37 8.73 0.71 -13.62
N MET A 38 9.56 0.41 -12.62
CA MET A 38 10.96 0.07 -12.86
C MET A 38 11.13 -1.28 -13.56
N MET A 39 10.09 -2.13 -13.52
CA MET A 39 10.05 -3.39 -14.26
C MET A 39 9.37 -3.23 -15.62
N ASN A 40 9.14 -1.98 -16.02
CA ASN A 40 8.60 -1.62 -17.35
C ASN A 40 7.15 -2.03 -17.58
N TYR A 41 6.36 -2.15 -16.50
CA TYR A 41 4.91 -2.28 -16.61
C TYR A 41 4.29 -0.92 -16.88
N ASP A 42 3.14 -0.93 -17.54
CA ASP A 42 2.26 0.23 -17.58
C ASP A 42 1.44 0.20 -16.29
N VAL A 43 1.62 1.20 -15.44
CA VAL A 43 1.06 1.19 -14.07
C VAL A 43 0.02 2.29 -13.92
N PHE A 44 -1.09 1.95 -13.27
CA PHE A 44 -2.07 2.94 -12.82
C PHE A 44 -2.23 2.76 -11.32
N TYR A 45 -1.95 3.82 -10.55
CA TYR A 45 -2.01 3.81 -9.09
C TYR A 45 -3.11 4.76 -8.65
N LEU A 46 -4.13 4.19 -7.99
CA LEU A 46 -5.33 4.92 -7.56
C LEU A 46 -5.39 5.03 -6.06
N THR A 47 -5.70 6.22 -5.58
CA THR A 47 -6.10 6.45 -4.19
C THR A 47 -7.26 7.45 -4.19
N GLY A 48 -7.82 7.76 -3.05
CA GLY A 48 -8.92 8.70 -3.00
C GLY A 48 -9.64 8.73 -1.66
N LEU A 49 -10.83 9.33 -1.69
CA LEU A 49 -11.65 9.55 -0.48
C LEU A 49 -13.07 9.06 -0.69
N ASP A 50 -13.59 8.42 0.34
CA ASP A 50 -14.97 7.97 0.47
C ASP A 50 -15.71 9.05 1.26
N GLU A 51 -16.50 9.89 0.57
CA GLU A 51 -16.93 11.18 1.10
C GLU A 51 -18.41 11.25 1.47
N HIS A 52 -19.18 10.19 1.25
CA HIS A 52 -20.62 10.18 1.54
C HIS A 52 -20.91 9.48 2.87
N GLY A 53 -22.16 9.58 3.31
CA GLY A 53 -22.63 8.80 4.42
C GLY A 53 -23.09 9.63 5.62
N GLN A 54 -23.71 8.94 6.54
CA GLN A 54 -24.34 9.55 7.71
C GLN A 54 -23.30 10.22 8.62
N LYS A 55 -22.17 9.57 8.83
CA LYS A 55 -21.14 10.10 9.72
C LYS A 55 -20.56 11.41 9.20
N ILE A 56 -20.32 11.49 7.89
CA ILE A 56 -19.83 12.74 7.27
C ILE A 56 -20.87 13.84 7.43
N GLN A 57 -22.15 13.52 7.19
CA GLN A 57 -23.22 14.51 7.37
C GLN A 57 -23.23 15.02 8.83
N GLN A 58 -23.11 14.13 9.81
CA GLN A 58 -23.08 14.50 11.22
C GLN A 58 -21.86 15.40 11.54
N ARG A 59 -20.68 15.04 11.02
CA ARG A 59 -19.48 15.83 11.25
C ARG A 59 -19.61 17.24 10.68
N ALA A 60 -20.19 17.35 9.50
CA ALA A 60 -20.40 18.66 8.87
C ALA A 60 -21.38 19.50 9.70
N GLU A 61 -22.48 18.90 10.17
CA GLU A 61 -23.46 19.58 11.03
C GLU A 61 -22.80 20.09 12.31
N GLU A 62 -21.97 19.26 12.94
CA GLU A 62 -21.25 19.65 14.16
C GLU A 62 -20.32 20.84 13.91
N ALA A 63 -19.74 20.90 12.71
CA ALA A 63 -18.83 21.99 12.34
C ALA A 63 -19.56 23.23 11.82
N GLY A 64 -20.87 23.14 11.62
CA GLY A 64 -21.67 24.27 11.13
C GLY A 64 -21.45 24.58 9.66
N ILE A 65 -21.07 23.60 8.87
CA ILE A 65 -20.82 23.75 7.42
C ILE A 65 -21.58 22.67 6.66
N THR A 66 -21.62 22.80 5.32
CA THR A 66 -22.25 21.77 4.49
C THR A 66 -21.35 20.55 4.41
N PRO A 67 -21.93 19.37 4.12
CA PRO A 67 -21.09 18.19 3.89
C PRO A 67 -20.06 18.40 2.77
N GLN A 68 -20.42 19.06 1.67
CA GLN A 68 -19.48 19.31 0.58
C GLN A 68 -18.31 20.19 1.05
N GLU A 69 -18.60 21.23 1.82
CA GLU A 69 -17.53 22.09 2.38
C GLU A 69 -16.61 21.28 3.30
N TYR A 70 -17.19 20.39 4.10
CA TYR A 70 -16.42 19.57 5.01
C TYR A 70 -15.46 18.64 4.25
N VAL A 71 -15.97 17.88 3.26
CA VAL A 71 -15.11 16.95 2.55
C VAL A 71 -14.10 17.67 1.65
N ASP A 72 -14.45 18.86 1.12
CA ASP A 72 -13.48 19.65 0.35
C ASP A 72 -12.29 20.04 1.23
N SER A 73 -12.54 20.44 2.47
CA SER A 73 -11.45 20.81 3.38
C SER A 73 -10.61 19.60 3.76
N MET A 74 -11.25 18.45 3.99
CA MET A 74 -10.52 17.23 4.32
C MET A 74 -9.65 16.76 3.16
N ALA A 75 -10.14 16.91 1.93
CA ALA A 75 -9.38 16.49 0.75
C ALA A 75 -8.06 17.25 0.61
N VAL A 76 -8.06 18.55 0.93
CA VAL A 76 -6.82 19.34 0.91
C VAL A 76 -5.78 18.74 1.85
N GLY A 77 -6.19 18.42 3.06
CA GLY A 77 -5.28 17.86 4.07
C GLY A 77 -4.70 16.51 3.66
N VAL A 78 -5.53 15.65 3.08
CA VAL A 78 -5.07 14.32 2.66
C VAL A 78 -4.09 14.44 1.48
N LYS A 79 -4.38 15.31 0.51
CA LYS A 79 -3.46 15.53 -0.60
C LYS A 79 -2.13 16.10 -0.12
N ASP A 80 -2.16 17.00 0.85
CA ASP A 80 -0.93 17.54 1.44
C ASP A 80 -0.11 16.43 2.10
N LEU A 81 -0.78 15.51 2.82
CA LEU A 81 -0.10 14.38 3.44
C LEU A 81 0.55 13.49 2.38
N TRP A 82 -0.18 13.17 1.30
CA TRP A 82 0.39 12.32 0.25
C TRP A 82 1.56 13.00 -0.45
N GLN A 83 1.53 14.31 -0.58
CA GLN A 83 2.68 15.06 -1.12
C GLN A 83 3.88 14.97 -0.16
N LEU A 84 3.64 15.11 1.13
CA LEU A 84 4.69 14.98 2.14
C LEU A 84 5.35 13.60 2.09
N LEU A 85 4.56 12.55 1.86
CA LEU A 85 5.06 11.17 1.81
C LEU A 85 5.57 10.79 0.41
N ASP A 86 5.51 11.70 -0.55
CA ASP A 86 5.98 11.51 -1.93
C ASP A 86 5.24 10.36 -2.64
N ILE A 87 3.93 10.32 -2.47
CA ILE A 87 3.09 9.28 -3.06
C ILE A 87 2.87 9.57 -4.54
N SER A 88 3.12 8.59 -5.38
CA SER A 88 3.15 8.74 -6.84
C SER A 88 1.86 8.27 -7.51
N TYR A 89 0.71 8.51 -6.88
CA TYR A 89 -0.57 8.10 -7.46
C TYR A 89 -0.81 8.78 -8.81
N ASP A 90 -1.51 8.06 -9.69
CA ASP A 90 -1.91 8.60 -10.98
C ASP A 90 -3.25 9.32 -10.91
N LYS A 91 -4.10 8.92 -9.97
CA LYS A 91 -5.40 9.56 -9.79
C LYS A 91 -5.81 9.55 -8.33
N PHE A 92 -6.43 10.64 -7.91
CA PHE A 92 -7.02 10.81 -6.59
C PHE A 92 -8.53 10.98 -6.82
N ILE A 93 -9.30 9.91 -6.61
CA ILE A 93 -10.74 9.96 -6.84
C ILE A 93 -11.46 10.39 -5.56
N ARG A 94 -12.54 11.13 -5.76
CA ARG A 94 -13.46 11.50 -4.67
C ARG A 94 -14.84 11.00 -5.04
N THR A 95 -15.53 10.38 -4.09
CA THR A 95 -16.87 9.86 -4.41
C THR A 95 -17.87 10.98 -4.67
N THR A 96 -17.52 12.23 -4.34
CA THR A 96 -18.32 13.40 -4.74
C THR A 96 -18.02 13.89 -6.17
N ASP A 97 -17.06 13.31 -6.86
CA ASP A 97 -16.84 13.65 -8.27
C ASP A 97 -18.12 13.36 -9.07
N ASP A 98 -18.51 14.32 -9.91
CA ASP A 98 -19.77 14.22 -10.64
C ASP A 98 -19.87 12.94 -11.49
N TYR A 99 -18.79 12.60 -12.19
CA TYR A 99 -18.81 11.42 -13.05
C TYR A 99 -18.99 10.13 -12.23
N HIS A 100 -18.40 10.09 -11.05
CA HIS A 100 -18.53 8.92 -10.17
C HIS A 100 -19.98 8.76 -9.69
N GLU A 101 -20.57 9.85 -9.20
CA GLU A 101 -21.95 9.83 -8.71
C GLU A 101 -22.91 9.38 -9.82
N LYS A 102 -22.70 9.87 -11.04
CA LYS A 102 -23.52 9.50 -12.19
C LYS A 102 -23.46 7.99 -12.46
N VAL A 103 -22.26 7.43 -12.47
CA VAL A 103 -22.09 6.01 -12.76
C VAL A 103 -22.65 5.15 -11.64
N VAL A 104 -22.47 5.55 -10.37
CA VAL A 104 -23.05 4.82 -9.24
C VAL A 104 -24.58 4.76 -9.40
N ALA A 105 -25.21 5.88 -9.73
CA ALA A 105 -26.66 5.93 -9.94
C ALA A 105 -27.08 5.00 -11.09
N GLN A 106 -26.35 5.03 -12.21
CA GLN A 106 -26.63 4.17 -13.35
C GLN A 106 -26.50 2.69 -13.00
N VAL A 107 -25.44 2.33 -12.26
CA VAL A 107 -25.21 0.93 -11.84
C VAL A 107 -26.36 0.46 -10.97
N PHE A 108 -26.78 1.28 -10.00
CA PHE A 108 -27.89 0.93 -9.12
C PHE A 108 -29.15 0.64 -9.94
N GLU A 109 -29.49 1.54 -10.87
CA GLU A 109 -30.68 1.36 -11.71
C GLU A 109 -30.58 0.12 -12.60
N ARG A 110 -29.39 -0.15 -13.14
CA ARG A 110 -29.17 -1.35 -13.96
C ARG A 110 -29.40 -2.62 -13.15
N LEU A 111 -28.89 -2.66 -11.93
CA LEU A 111 -29.08 -3.83 -11.06
C LEU A 111 -30.52 -3.98 -10.60
N LEU A 112 -31.23 -2.86 -10.42
CA LEU A 112 -32.64 -2.84 -10.10
C LEU A 112 -33.47 -3.41 -11.27
N GLU A 113 -33.20 -2.96 -12.49
CA GLU A 113 -33.88 -3.47 -13.69
C GLU A 113 -33.62 -4.96 -13.90
N LYS A 114 -32.40 -5.39 -13.61
CA LYS A 114 -31.99 -6.78 -13.76
C LYS A 114 -32.65 -7.70 -12.72
N GLY A 115 -33.15 -7.14 -11.63
CA GLY A 115 -33.77 -7.90 -10.55
C GLY A 115 -32.81 -8.34 -9.48
N ASP A 116 -31.53 -7.95 -9.56
CA ASP A 116 -30.57 -8.23 -8.49
C ASP A 116 -30.82 -7.36 -7.26
N ILE A 117 -31.45 -6.21 -7.45
CA ILE A 117 -31.85 -5.32 -6.36
C ILE A 117 -33.38 -5.24 -6.34
N TYR A 118 -33.95 -5.25 -5.14
CA TYR A 118 -35.40 -5.18 -4.94
C TYR A 118 -35.72 -4.37 -3.68
N LEU A 119 -36.94 -3.84 -3.61
CA LEU A 119 -37.42 -3.04 -2.48
C LEU A 119 -37.99 -3.94 -1.39
N GLY A 120 -37.63 -3.67 -0.15
CA GLY A 120 -38.16 -4.40 1.02
C GLY A 120 -38.08 -3.54 2.26
N GLU A 121 -38.15 -4.18 3.41
CA GLU A 121 -38.00 -3.50 4.70
C GLU A 121 -36.88 -4.14 5.50
N TYR A 122 -36.09 -3.30 6.15
CA TYR A 122 -34.92 -3.74 6.92
C TYR A 122 -35.06 -3.34 8.37
N SER A 123 -34.73 -4.29 9.26
CA SER A 123 -34.58 -4.03 10.68
C SER A 123 -33.29 -4.71 11.15
N GLY A 124 -32.36 -3.93 11.66
CA GLY A 124 -31.09 -4.48 12.10
C GLY A 124 -30.27 -3.46 12.86
N TRP A 125 -29.10 -3.89 13.29
CA TRP A 125 -28.21 -3.10 14.12
C TRP A 125 -27.17 -2.41 13.23
N TYR A 126 -27.13 -1.09 13.27
CA TYR A 126 -26.29 -0.28 12.38
C TYR A 126 -25.23 0.47 13.17
N SER A 127 -23.97 0.36 12.73
CA SER A 127 -22.89 1.16 13.26
C SER A 127 -22.70 2.37 12.34
N VAL A 128 -22.99 3.57 12.83
CA VAL A 128 -22.79 4.80 12.06
C VAL A 128 -21.31 5.00 11.77
N SER A 129 -20.46 4.73 12.75
CA SER A 129 -19.01 4.90 12.60
C SER A 129 -18.42 3.98 11.54
N ASP A 130 -18.92 2.76 11.43
CA ASP A 130 -18.42 1.77 10.47
C ASP A 130 -19.18 1.80 9.15
N GLU A 131 -20.32 2.46 9.11
CA GLU A 131 -21.24 2.43 7.97
C GLU A 131 -21.61 0.98 7.60
N GLU A 132 -21.93 0.18 8.61
CA GLU A 132 -22.12 -1.25 8.44
C GLU A 132 -23.32 -1.75 9.27
N PHE A 133 -24.08 -2.67 8.67
CA PHE A 133 -25.19 -3.36 9.33
C PHE A 133 -24.72 -4.67 9.95
N PHE A 134 -25.29 -5.01 11.10
CA PHE A 134 -24.97 -6.24 11.81
C PHE A 134 -26.26 -6.95 12.23
N THR A 135 -26.25 -8.27 12.18
CA THR A 135 -27.26 -9.07 12.86
C THR A 135 -26.89 -9.12 14.35
N GLU A 136 -27.86 -9.52 15.16
CA GLU A 136 -27.64 -9.64 16.60
C GLU A 136 -26.44 -10.55 16.91
N SER A 137 -26.35 -11.68 16.20
CA SER A 137 -25.29 -12.65 16.44
C SER A 137 -23.89 -12.16 16.03
N GLN A 138 -23.84 -11.13 15.19
CA GLN A 138 -22.56 -10.56 14.74
C GLN A 138 -22.00 -9.52 15.72
N LEU A 139 -22.80 -9.07 16.68
CA LEU A 139 -22.35 -8.05 17.64
C LEU A 139 -21.35 -8.64 18.63
N ALA A 140 -20.33 -7.85 18.97
CA ALA A 140 -19.34 -8.23 19.98
C ALA A 140 -19.96 -8.26 21.38
N GLU A 141 -20.93 -7.39 21.63
CA GLU A 141 -21.64 -7.29 22.91
C GLU A 141 -23.09 -6.93 22.63
N VAL A 142 -24.01 -7.50 23.40
CA VAL A 142 -25.46 -7.27 23.25
C VAL A 142 -25.97 -6.71 24.57
N TYR A 143 -26.72 -5.61 24.50
CA TYR A 143 -27.40 -5.02 25.68
C TYR A 143 -28.84 -5.49 25.69
N ARG A 144 -29.31 -5.97 26.84
CA ARG A 144 -30.69 -6.47 26.99
C ARG A 144 -31.40 -5.71 28.10
N ASP A 145 -32.73 -5.60 27.93
CA ASP A 145 -33.56 -5.02 28.98
C ASP A 145 -33.96 -6.11 30.00
N GLU A 146 -34.78 -5.74 30.98
CA GLU A 146 -35.20 -6.66 32.04
C GLU A 146 -36.01 -7.85 31.51
N GLU A 147 -36.63 -7.70 30.33
CA GLU A 147 -37.44 -8.76 29.72
C GLU A 147 -36.60 -9.61 28.74
N GLY A 148 -35.31 -9.31 28.58
CA GLY A 148 -34.42 -10.06 27.70
C GLY A 148 -34.39 -9.59 26.26
N ASN A 149 -35.08 -8.48 25.94
CA ASN A 149 -35.08 -7.93 24.58
C ASN A 149 -33.80 -7.19 24.34
N VAL A 150 -33.23 -7.34 23.12
CA VAL A 150 -32.04 -6.64 22.73
C VAL A 150 -32.37 -5.16 22.51
N ILE A 151 -31.64 -4.26 23.20
CA ILE A 151 -31.87 -2.83 23.12
C ILE A 151 -30.66 -2.06 22.57
N GLY A 152 -29.56 -2.76 22.30
CA GLY A 152 -28.36 -2.16 21.75
C GLY A 152 -27.22 -3.12 21.78
N GLY A 153 -26.03 -2.64 21.53
CA GLY A 153 -24.83 -3.45 21.58
C GLY A 153 -23.63 -2.75 20.98
N VAL A 154 -22.58 -3.54 20.78
CA VAL A 154 -21.30 -3.07 20.28
C VAL A 154 -20.89 -3.91 19.08
N ALA A 155 -20.51 -3.24 18.00
CA ALA A 155 -19.99 -3.88 16.80
C ALA A 155 -18.61 -4.49 17.09
N PRO A 156 -18.14 -5.44 16.26
CA PRO A 156 -16.79 -5.98 16.42
C PRO A 156 -15.69 -4.92 16.46
N SER A 157 -15.91 -3.77 15.81
CA SER A 157 -14.98 -2.65 15.79
C SER A 157 -14.88 -1.90 17.13
N GLY A 158 -15.81 -2.18 18.07
CA GLY A 158 -15.89 -1.47 19.34
C GLY A 158 -16.85 -0.30 19.33
N HIS A 159 -17.49 0.01 18.21
CA HIS A 159 -18.45 1.12 18.13
C HIS A 159 -19.84 0.64 18.51
N GLU A 160 -20.60 1.51 19.16
CA GLU A 160 -21.98 1.21 19.52
C GLU A 160 -22.86 1.18 18.27
N VAL A 161 -23.89 0.35 18.32
CA VAL A 161 -24.86 0.22 17.22
C VAL A 161 -26.21 0.75 17.65
N GLU A 162 -27.04 1.14 16.67
CA GLU A 162 -28.41 1.55 16.88
C GLU A 162 -29.33 0.71 16.03
N LEU A 163 -30.54 0.51 16.51
CA LEU A 163 -31.54 -0.24 15.75
C LEU A 163 -32.06 0.65 14.61
N VAL A 164 -31.97 0.10 13.40
CA VAL A 164 -32.51 0.75 12.21
C VAL A 164 -33.65 -0.11 11.70
N SER A 165 -34.82 0.50 11.49
CA SER A 165 -35.97 -0.17 10.91
C SER A 165 -36.54 0.78 9.86
N GLU A 166 -36.32 0.45 8.59
CA GLU A 166 -36.70 1.36 7.51
C GLU A 166 -36.90 0.59 6.20
N GLU A 167 -37.58 1.24 5.27
CA GLU A 167 -37.66 0.76 3.90
C GLU A 167 -36.26 0.81 3.30
N SER A 168 -35.89 -0.24 2.57
CA SER A 168 -34.57 -0.33 1.97
C SER A 168 -34.64 -1.14 0.69
N TYR A 169 -33.71 -0.86 -0.21
CA TYR A 169 -33.43 -1.75 -1.33
C TYR A 169 -32.43 -2.79 -0.87
N PHE A 170 -32.55 -4.01 -1.41
CA PHE A 170 -31.71 -5.15 -1.06
C PHE A 170 -31.06 -5.72 -2.31
N PHE A 171 -29.80 -6.13 -2.18
CA PHE A 171 -29.09 -6.85 -3.22
C PHE A 171 -29.15 -8.34 -2.88
N LYS A 172 -29.57 -9.16 -3.84
CA LYS A 172 -29.68 -10.63 -3.66
C LYS A 172 -28.31 -11.28 -3.78
N LEU A 173 -27.49 -11.15 -2.74
CA LEU A 173 -26.15 -11.73 -2.73
C LEU A 173 -26.19 -13.25 -2.91
N SER A 174 -27.23 -13.90 -2.37
CA SER A 174 -27.35 -15.36 -2.42
C SER A 174 -27.38 -15.90 -3.86
N ASN A 175 -27.85 -15.10 -4.82
CA ASN A 175 -27.87 -15.54 -6.22
C ASN A 175 -26.46 -15.75 -6.77
N TYR A 176 -25.44 -15.20 -6.13
CA TYR A 176 -24.05 -15.25 -6.60
C TYR A 176 -23.13 -16.10 -5.72
N ALA A 177 -23.68 -16.73 -4.67
CA ALA A 177 -22.85 -17.46 -3.70
C ALA A 177 -22.09 -18.62 -4.36
N ASP A 178 -22.78 -19.38 -5.23
CA ASP A 178 -22.13 -20.52 -5.89
C ASP A 178 -21.03 -20.07 -6.85
N ARG A 179 -21.27 -19.00 -7.60
CA ARG A 179 -20.26 -18.44 -8.50
C ARG A 179 -19.05 -17.94 -7.72
N LEU A 180 -19.27 -17.30 -6.59
CA LEU A 180 -18.18 -16.80 -5.75
C LEU A 180 -17.36 -17.95 -5.18
N THR A 181 -18.03 -19.00 -4.69
CA THR A 181 -17.34 -20.19 -4.18
C THR A 181 -16.49 -20.84 -5.27
N ALA A 182 -17.03 -20.96 -6.48
CA ALA A 182 -16.29 -21.53 -7.61
C ALA A 182 -15.07 -20.67 -7.96
N PHE A 183 -15.23 -19.36 -7.92
CA PHE A 183 -14.12 -18.44 -8.20
C PHE A 183 -13.01 -18.63 -7.16
N TYR A 184 -13.36 -18.73 -5.88
CA TYR A 184 -12.36 -18.96 -4.82
C TYR A 184 -11.59 -20.26 -5.05
N LYS A 185 -12.31 -21.32 -5.45
CA LYS A 185 -11.67 -22.62 -5.69
C LYS A 185 -10.70 -22.57 -6.88
N GLU A 186 -11.07 -21.85 -7.93
CA GLU A 186 -10.23 -21.69 -9.12
C GLU A 186 -9.03 -20.78 -8.86
N HIS A 187 -9.15 -19.86 -7.89
CA HIS A 187 -8.15 -18.83 -7.63
C HIS A 187 -7.80 -18.78 -6.14
N PRO A 188 -7.10 -19.82 -5.64
CA PRO A 188 -6.72 -19.82 -4.22
C PRO A 188 -5.77 -18.68 -3.85
N GLU A 189 -5.14 -18.06 -4.85
CA GLU A 189 -4.25 -16.92 -4.66
C GLU A 189 -5.01 -15.58 -4.53
N PHE A 190 -6.33 -15.58 -4.70
CA PHE A 190 -7.12 -14.33 -4.78
C PHE A 190 -7.02 -13.49 -3.51
N ILE A 191 -6.96 -14.12 -2.34
CA ILE A 191 -6.88 -13.39 -1.06
C ILE A 191 -5.56 -13.73 -0.38
N GLN A 192 -4.81 -12.70 -0.02
CA GLN A 192 -3.56 -12.79 0.73
C GLN A 192 -3.77 -12.06 2.06
N PRO A 193 -3.34 -12.61 3.20
CA PRO A 193 -2.56 -13.84 3.38
C PRO A 193 -3.42 -15.11 3.34
N ASP A 194 -2.74 -16.24 3.25
CA ASP A 194 -3.40 -17.56 3.29
C ASP A 194 -4.25 -17.68 4.55
N GLY A 195 -5.37 -18.34 4.42
CA GLY A 195 -6.31 -18.54 5.52
C GLY A 195 -7.46 -17.56 5.55
N ARG A 196 -7.28 -16.35 4.99
CA ARG A 196 -8.36 -15.36 4.98
C ARG A 196 -9.54 -15.80 4.11
N MET A 197 -9.24 -16.45 2.97
CA MET A 197 -10.29 -16.98 2.09
C MET A 197 -11.16 -17.98 2.83
N ASN A 198 -10.54 -18.86 3.61
CA ASN A 198 -11.26 -19.85 4.39
C ASN A 198 -12.16 -19.20 5.43
N GLU A 199 -11.70 -18.13 6.06
CA GLU A 199 -12.53 -17.37 7.01
C GLU A 199 -13.78 -16.81 6.31
N MET A 200 -13.62 -16.29 5.10
CA MET A 200 -14.76 -15.74 4.35
C MET A 200 -15.76 -16.85 4.02
N LEU A 201 -15.26 -18.01 3.59
CA LEU A 201 -16.11 -19.16 3.28
C LEU A 201 -16.89 -19.62 4.51
N LYS A 202 -16.20 -19.85 5.62
CA LYS A 202 -16.83 -20.42 6.82
C LYS A 202 -17.75 -19.45 7.52
N ASN A 203 -17.36 -18.17 7.59
CA ASN A 203 -18.11 -17.22 8.40
C ASN A 203 -19.28 -16.57 7.67
N PHE A 204 -19.20 -16.47 6.34
CA PHE A 204 -20.19 -15.69 5.58
C PHE A 204 -20.85 -16.45 4.46
N ILE A 205 -20.12 -17.29 3.73
CA ILE A 205 -20.66 -17.93 2.53
C ILE A 205 -21.36 -19.25 2.84
N GLU A 206 -20.71 -20.14 3.59
CA GLU A 206 -21.28 -21.46 3.94
C GLU A 206 -22.56 -21.35 4.76
N PRO A 207 -22.66 -20.43 5.74
CA PRO A 207 -23.95 -20.29 6.46
C PRO A 207 -25.09 -19.78 5.59
N GLY A 208 -24.77 -19.27 4.40
CA GLY A 208 -25.74 -18.66 3.47
C GLY A 208 -25.60 -17.15 3.47
N LEU A 209 -25.35 -16.59 2.30
CA LEU A 209 -25.27 -15.14 2.16
C LEU A 209 -26.67 -14.54 2.29
N GLU A 210 -26.81 -13.61 3.21
CA GLU A 210 -28.04 -12.86 3.37
C GLU A 210 -28.07 -11.71 2.37
N ASP A 211 -29.28 -11.31 1.97
CA ASP A 211 -29.43 -10.16 1.10
C ASP A 211 -28.93 -8.92 1.82
N LEU A 212 -28.24 -8.07 1.09
CA LEU A 212 -27.59 -6.87 1.64
C LEU A 212 -28.48 -5.66 1.46
N ALA A 213 -28.76 -4.92 2.55
CA ALA A 213 -29.46 -3.64 2.45
C ALA A 213 -28.53 -2.65 1.76
N VAL A 214 -28.97 -2.05 0.64
CA VAL A 214 -28.12 -1.22 -0.21
C VAL A 214 -28.64 0.20 -0.38
N SER A 215 -29.58 0.62 0.46
CA SER A 215 -30.04 2.02 0.45
C SER A 215 -30.45 2.44 1.85
N ARG A 216 -30.47 3.74 2.08
CA ARG A 216 -30.88 4.36 3.35
C ARG A 216 -31.84 5.51 3.06
N THR A 217 -32.72 5.78 4.04
CA THR A 217 -33.65 6.91 3.95
C THR A 217 -33.50 7.89 5.13
N THR A 218 -32.66 7.59 6.11
CA THR A 218 -32.55 8.38 7.33
C THR A 218 -31.54 9.53 7.24
N PHE A 219 -30.80 9.61 6.14
CA PHE A 219 -29.92 10.75 5.89
C PHE A 219 -29.92 11.01 4.37
N THR A 220 -29.36 12.15 3.96
CA THR A 220 -29.45 12.60 2.56
C THR A 220 -28.11 12.75 1.87
N TRP A 221 -27.01 12.70 2.62
CA TRP A 221 -25.68 12.91 2.03
C TRP A 221 -25.16 11.63 1.38
N GLY A 222 -25.45 11.49 0.09
CA GLY A 222 -25.05 10.33 -0.69
C GLY A 222 -25.62 10.43 -2.10
N VAL A 223 -25.40 9.36 -2.88
CA VAL A 223 -25.91 9.28 -4.24
C VAL A 223 -27.38 8.88 -4.19
N LYS A 224 -28.25 9.70 -4.76
CA LYS A 224 -29.69 9.40 -4.75
C LYS A 224 -30.02 8.30 -5.76
N VAL A 225 -30.96 7.43 -5.40
CA VAL A 225 -31.51 6.43 -6.32
C VAL A 225 -32.40 7.19 -7.32
N PRO A 226 -32.07 7.19 -8.61
CA PRO A 226 -32.82 8.06 -9.55
C PRO A 226 -34.32 7.76 -9.60
N SER A 227 -34.72 6.49 -9.56
CA SER A 227 -36.14 6.10 -9.63
C SER A 227 -36.86 6.24 -8.30
N ASP A 228 -36.14 6.53 -7.22
CA ASP A 228 -36.73 6.64 -5.88
C ASP A 228 -35.85 7.55 -5.00
N PRO A 229 -35.87 8.86 -5.24
CA PRO A 229 -34.84 9.76 -4.69
C PRO A 229 -34.91 9.97 -3.16
N LYS A 230 -35.92 9.47 -2.47
CA LYS A 230 -35.90 9.47 -1.01
C LYS A 230 -34.85 8.51 -0.44
N HIS A 231 -34.36 7.57 -1.27
CA HIS A 231 -33.29 6.65 -0.91
C HIS A 231 -31.94 7.18 -1.38
N VAL A 232 -30.90 7.02 -0.55
CA VAL A 232 -29.52 7.20 -0.98
C VAL A 232 -28.86 5.82 -1.04
N VAL A 233 -27.95 5.66 -2.00
CA VAL A 233 -27.22 4.43 -2.21
C VAL A 233 -26.33 4.16 -1.01
N TYR A 234 -26.33 2.91 -0.52
CA TYR A 234 -25.47 2.48 0.58
C TYR A 234 -24.00 2.82 0.25
N VAL A 235 -23.32 3.37 1.26
CA VAL A 235 -22.00 3.95 1.06
C VAL A 235 -21.00 2.93 0.50
N TRP A 236 -21.13 1.64 0.85
CA TRP A 236 -20.17 0.65 0.34
C TRP A 236 -20.38 0.30 -1.13
N ILE A 237 -21.62 0.32 -1.63
CA ILE A 237 -21.86 0.20 -3.08
C ILE A 237 -21.18 1.39 -3.79
N ASP A 238 -21.47 2.59 -3.31
CA ASP A 238 -20.87 3.82 -3.81
C ASP A 238 -19.33 3.74 -3.77
N ALA A 239 -18.77 3.35 -2.63
CA ALA A 239 -17.33 3.30 -2.45
C ALA A 239 -16.66 2.28 -3.38
N LEU A 240 -17.18 1.04 -3.42
CA LEU A 240 -16.52 -0.04 -4.19
C LEU A 240 -16.45 0.27 -5.68
N ILE A 241 -17.46 0.92 -6.23
CA ILE A 241 -17.49 1.23 -7.65
C ILE A 241 -16.40 2.22 -8.06
N ASN A 242 -15.79 2.93 -7.10
CA ASN A 242 -14.70 3.85 -7.41
C ASN A 242 -13.56 3.18 -8.19
N TYR A 243 -13.31 1.92 -7.93
CA TYR A 243 -12.19 1.21 -8.56
C TYR A 243 -12.33 1.16 -10.08
N ILE A 244 -13.55 1.16 -10.58
CA ILE A 244 -13.77 1.12 -12.02
C ILE A 244 -14.14 2.50 -12.59
N THR A 245 -14.85 3.35 -11.85
CA THR A 245 -15.15 4.70 -12.36
C THR A 245 -13.88 5.52 -12.54
N ALA A 246 -12.89 5.32 -11.67
CA ALA A 246 -11.61 6.02 -11.80
C ALA A 246 -10.90 5.70 -13.10
N LEU A 247 -11.17 4.54 -13.69
CA LEU A 247 -10.60 4.13 -14.98
C LEU A 247 -11.45 4.55 -16.18
N GLY A 248 -12.63 5.11 -15.94
CA GLY A 248 -13.51 5.57 -17.00
C GLY A 248 -14.73 4.69 -17.26
N TYR A 249 -14.96 3.67 -16.45
CA TYR A 249 -16.13 2.80 -16.62
C TYR A 249 -17.42 3.63 -16.61
N GLY A 250 -18.31 3.34 -17.55
CA GLY A 250 -19.61 4.00 -17.62
C GLY A 250 -19.58 5.39 -18.21
N GLN A 251 -18.43 5.83 -18.71
CA GLN A 251 -18.25 7.15 -19.30
C GLN A 251 -17.98 7.00 -20.79
N ASN A 252 -18.01 8.12 -21.51
CA ASN A 252 -17.84 8.08 -22.96
C ASN A 252 -16.42 7.74 -23.41
N GLU A 253 -15.44 7.99 -22.57
CA GLU A 253 -14.04 7.67 -22.86
C GLU A 253 -13.60 6.54 -21.94
N HIS A 254 -13.22 5.41 -22.53
CA HIS A 254 -12.95 4.17 -21.79
C HIS A 254 -11.51 3.69 -21.86
N GLY A 255 -10.60 4.51 -22.35
CA GLY A 255 -9.23 4.08 -22.63
C GLY A 255 -8.54 3.38 -21.45
N ASN A 256 -8.59 3.99 -20.27
CA ASN A 256 -7.94 3.42 -19.09
C ASN A 256 -8.68 2.18 -18.60
N PHE A 257 -10.01 2.18 -18.67
CA PHE A 257 -10.77 1.00 -18.21
C PHE A 257 -10.46 -0.20 -19.08
N ASP A 258 -10.48 -0.04 -20.39
CA ASP A 258 -10.22 -1.15 -21.32
C ASP A 258 -8.79 -1.66 -21.16
N LEU A 259 -7.83 -0.78 -20.90
CA LEU A 259 -6.43 -1.16 -20.76
C LEU A 259 -6.14 -1.84 -19.42
N PHE A 260 -6.63 -1.29 -18.32
CA PHE A 260 -6.21 -1.72 -16.97
C PHE A 260 -7.16 -2.69 -16.30
N TRP A 261 -8.47 -2.68 -16.62
CA TRP A 261 -9.41 -3.57 -15.91
C TRP A 261 -9.51 -4.90 -16.63
N GLN A 262 -8.43 -5.67 -16.52
CA GLN A 262 -8.36 -7.02 -17.09
C GLN A 262 -7.56 -7.89 -16.12
N ASN A 263 -7.85 -9.20 -16.15
CA ASN A 263 -7.19 -10.15 -15.26
C ASN A 263 -6.74 -11.34 -16.08
N ASP A 264 -5.46 -11.34 -16.47
CA ASP A 264 -4.83 -12.44 -17.19
C ASP A 264 -3.32 -12.35 -16.95
N LYS A 265 -2.54 -13.15 -17.67
CA LYS A 265 -1.09 -13.21 -17.44
C LYS A 265 -0.36 -11.88 -17.73
N ASN A 266 -0.98 -10.98 -18.51
CA ASN A 266 -0.38 -9.69 -18.86
C ASN A 266 -1.00 -8.50 -18.13
N HIS A 267 -2.07 -8.73 -17.35
CA HIS A 267 -2.82 -7.65 -16.70
C HIS A 267 -3.10 -8.05 -15.27
N GLU A 268 -2.65 -7.23 -14.35
CA GLU A 268 -2.77 -7.52 -12.92
C GLU A 268 -3.54 -6.38 -12.23
N ILE A 269 -4.52 -6.75 -11.39
CA ILE A 269 -5.30 -5.81 -10.59
C ILE A 269 -5.13 -6.22 -9.12
N ILE A 270 -4.54 -5.33 -8.33
CA ILE A 270 -4.36 -5.58 -6.89
C ILE A 270 -5.04 -4.48 -6.08
N HIS A 271 -5.89 -4.89 -5.16
CA HIS A 271 -6.45 -4.00 -4.14
C HIS A 271 -5.72 -4.25 -2.82
N MET A 272 -5.06 -3.21 -2.30
CA MET A 272 -4.43 -3.24 -0.98
C MET A 272 -5.46 -2.73 0.01
N ILE A 273 -5.76 -3.51 1.04
CA ILE A 273 -6.82 -3.16 2.00
C ILE A 273 -6.40 -3.55 3.41
N GLY A 274 -6.97 -2.88 4.39
CA GLY A 274 -6.87 -3.33 5.77
C GLY A 274 -7.74 -4.57 5.97
N LYS A 275 -7.35 -5.43 6.89
CA LYS A 275 -8.08 -6.68 7.16
C LYS A 275 -9.53 -6.42 7.57
N ASP A 276 -9.82 -5.25 8.13
CA ASP A 276 -11.14 -4.90 8.65
C ASP A 276 -12.18 -4.69 7.55
N ILE A 277 -11.74 -4.46 6.31
CA ILE A 277 -12.67 -4.28 5.18
C ILE A 277 -12.57 -5.41 4.16
N LEU A 278 -12.03 -6.54 4.58
CA LEU A 278 -11.88 -7.68 3.67
C LEU A 278 -13.23 -8.21 3.19
N ARG A 279 -14.24 -8.28 4.06
CA ARG A 279 -15.56 -8.80 3.67
C ARG A 279 -16.14 -8.01 2.48
N PHE A 280 -16.02 -6.69 2.51
CA PHE A 280 -16.55 -5.85 1.44
C PHE A 280 -15.85 -6.11 0.12
N HIS A 281 -14.55 -6.33 0.16
CA HIS A 281 -13.73 -6.51 -1.05
C HIS A 281 -13.70 -7.95 -1.57
N SER A 282 -13.94 -8.92 -0.70
CA SER A 282 -13.85 -10.33 -1.09
C SER A 282 -15.20 -10.95 -1.38
N ILE A 283 -16.28 -10.34 -0.91
CA ILE A 283 -17.65 -10.86 -1.11
C ILE A 283 -18.46 -9.85 -1.93
N TYR A 284 -18.69 -8.64 -1.40
CA TYR A 284 -19.58 -7.69 -2.07
C TYR A 284 -19.01 -7.24 -3.41
N TRP A 285 -17.73 -6.88 -3.45
CA TRP A 285 -17.14 -6.35 -4.67
C TRP A 285 -17.11 -7.38 -5.81
N PRO A 286 -16.65 -8.62 -5.59
CA PRO A 286 -16.73 -9.62 -6.66
C PRO A 286 -18.15 -9.84 -7.14
N ILE A 287 -19.12 -9.86 -6.24
CA ILE A 287 -20.53 -10.08 -6.62
C ILE A 287 -21.04 -8.91 -7.47
N ILE A 288 -20.72 -7.68 -7.09
CA ILE A 288 -21.10 -6.52 -7.92
C ILE A 288 -20.50 -6.66 -9.33
N LEU A 289 -19.23 -7.05 -9.41
CA LEU A 289 -18.57 -7.22 -10.70
C LEU A 289 -19.20 -8.34 -11.52
N MET A 290 -19.55 -9.46 -10.88
CA MET A 290 -20.27 -10.54 -11.54
C MET A 290 -21.61 -10.06 -12.09
N ALA A 291 -22.35 -9.29 -11.29
CA ALA A 291 -23.63 -8.77 -11.70
C ALA A 291 -23.50 -7.79 -12.87
N LEU A 292 -22.37 -7.13 -13.01
CA LEU A 292 -22.08 -6.21 -14.11
C LEU A 292 -21.38 -6.90 -15.29
N ASP A 293 -21.12 -8.20 -15.19
CA ASP A 293 -20.44 -8.99 -16.22
C ASP A 293 -19.01 -8.47 -16.49
N LEU A 294 -18.29 -8.13 -15.42
CA LEU A 294 -16.93 -7.58 -15.51
C LEU A 294 -15.91 -8.56 -14.93
N PRO A 295 -14.66 -8.48 -15.39
CA PRO A 295 -13.60 -9.29 -14.79
C PRO A 295 -13.41 -8.98 -13.31
N LEU A 296 -12.91 -9.97 -12.57
CA LEU A 296 -12.64 -9.83 -11.14
C LEU A 296 -11.16 -9.45 -10.93
N PRO A 297 -10.83 -8.84 -9.78
CA PRO A 297 -9.43 -8.50 -9.50
C PRO A 297 -8.54 -9.73 -9.44
N THR A 298 -7.24 -9.52 -9.64
CA THR A 298 -6.27 -10.59 -9.54
C THR A 298 -6.07 -11.01 -8.09
N ARG A 299 -5.94 -10.02 -7.19
CA ARG A 299 -5.56 -10.31 -5.81
C ARG A 299 -6.00 -9.19 -4.86
N LEU A 300 -6.47 -9.61 -3.70
CA LEU A 300 -6.72 -8.72 -2.57
C LEU A 300 -5.63 -8.96 -1.55
N VAL A 301 -4.95 -7.90 -1.12
CA VAL A 301 -3.92 -8.02 -0.09
C VAL A 301 -4.47 -7.35 1.17
N ALA A 302 -4.81 -8.17 2.16
CA ALA A 302 -5.41 -7.71 3.41
C ALA A 302 -4.31 -7.59 4.47
N HIS A 303 -3.88 -6.35 4.75
CA HIS A 303 -2.81 -6.14 5.71
C HIS A 303 -3.36 -5.99 7.12
N GLY A 304 -2.48 -6.24 8.11
CA GLY A 304 -2.81 -6.04 9.52
C GLY A 304 -2.68 -4.58 9.93
N TRP A 305 -2.76 -4.35 11.22
CA TRP A 305 -2.73 -3.01 11.81
C TRP A 305 -1.42 -2.77 12.56
N PHE A 306 -0.98 -1.52 12.58
CA PHE A 306 -0.06 -1.07 13.62
C PHE A 306 -0.87 -0.80 14.87
N VAL A 307 -0.45 -1.43 15.96
CA VAL A 307 -1.08 -1.25 17.26
C VAL A 307 -0.05 -0.70 18.23
N MET A 308 -0.54 -0.07 19.28
CA MET A 308 0.30 0.43 20.37
C MET A 308 0.35 -0.60 21.49
N LYS A 309 1.22 -0.42 22.47
CA LYS A 309 1.31 -1.32 23.61
C LYS A 309 -0.02 -1.47 24.34
N ASP A 310 -0.84 -0.42 24.35
CA ASP A 310 -2.15 -0.41 25.00
C ASP A 310 -3.29 -0.74 24.02
N GLY A 311 -2.97 -1.29 22.85
CA GLY A 311 -3.97 -1.76 21.90
C GLY A 311 -4.09 -0.90 20.66
N LYS A 312 -5.21 -1.05 19.96
CA LYS A 312 -5.47 -0.32 18.71
C LYS A 312 -5.42 1.18 18.92
N MET A 313 -4.87 1.91 17.95
CA MET A 313 -4.85 3.37 17.99
C MET A 313 -6.27 3.93 17.98
N SER A 314 -6.52 4.90 18.86
CA SER A 314 -7.77 5.66 18.83
C SER A 314 -7.53 7.05 19.38
N LYS A 315 -8.27 8.02 18.85
CA LYS A 315 -8.18 9.40 19.33
C LYS A 315 -8.53 9.52 20.80
N SER A 316 -9.51 8.74 21.26
CA SER A 316 -9.95 8.80 22.67
C SER A 316 -8.88 8.31 23.63
N LYS A 317 -8.01 7.39 23.20
CA LYS A 317 -6.89 6.92 24.03
C LYS A 317 -5.68 7.86 23.98
N GLY A 318 -5.62 8.75 22.99
CA GLY A 318 -4.48 9.64 22.79
C GLY A 318 -3.21 8.93 22.36
N ASN A 319 -3.32 7.76 21.77
CA ASN A 319 -2.16 6.95 21.38
C ASN A 319 -1.95 6.89 19.86
N VAL A 320 -2.51 7.87 19.13
CA VAL A 320 -2.39 7.90 17.67
C VAL A 320 -1.04 8.49 17.26
N ILE A 321 -0.37 7.84 16.32
CA ILE A 321 0.89 8.31 15.75
C ILE A 321 0.60 8.87 14.36
N TYR A 322 1.01 10.11 14.13
CA TYR A 322 0.79 10.80 12.86
C TYR A 322 2.09 10.82 12.06
N PRO A 323 2.02 10.50 10.76
CA PRO A 323 3.26 10.42 9.97
C PRO A 323 4.01 11.74 9.82
N GLU A 324 3.29 12.88 9.87
CA GLU A 324 3.93 14.19 9.75
C GLU A 324 5.01 14.40 10.80
N MET A 325 4.75 13.96 12.03
CA MET A 325 5.70 14.10 13.12
C MET A 325 6.97 13.29 12.86
N LEU A 326 6.81 12.07 12.35
CA LEU A 326 7.96 11.21 12.08
C LEU A 326 8.80 11.74 10.90
N VAL A 327 8.13 12.26 9.86
CA VAL A 327 8.83 12.84 8.72
C VAL A 327 9.60 14.09 9.16
N GLU A 328 8.97 14.96 9.94
CA GLU A 328 9.60 16.19 10.42
C GLU A 328 10.85 15.90 11.25
N ARG A 329 10.77 14.86 12.08
CA ARG A 329 11.82 14.55 13.05
C ARG A 329 12.94 13.73 12.46
N PHE A 330 12.65 12.79 11.59
CA PHE A 330 13.62 11.78 11.12
C PHE A 330 13.76 11.74 9.60
N GLY A 331 12.91 12.43 8.85
CA GLY A 331 12.92 12.38 7.39
C GLY A 331 11.97 11.33 6.84
N LEU A 332 11.73 11.40 5.55
CA LEU A 332 10.77 10.53 4.88
C LEU A 332 11.31 9.11 4.67
N ASP A 333 12.55 8.98 4.22
CA ASP A 333 13.09 7.65 3.89
C ASP A 333 13.07 6.70 5.09
N PRO A 334 13.47 7.14 6.31
CA PRO A 334 13.35 6.25 7.47
C PRO A 334 11.92 5.80 7.75
N LEU A 335 10.92 6.68 7.57
CA LEU A 335 9.54 6.27 7.77
C LEU A 335 9.12 5.22 6.75
N ARG A 336 9.41 5.44 5.48
CA ARG A 336 9.05 4.48 4.43
C ARG A 336 9.74 3.13 4.69
N TYR A 337 11.00 3.18 5.07
CA TYR A 337 11.75 1.96 5.40
C TYR A 337 11.13 1.23 6.59
N TYR A 338 10.90 1.97 7.68
CA TYR A 338 10.38 1.34 8.90
C TYR A 338 9.03 0.65 8.65
N LEU A 339 8.11 1.35 7.97
CA LEU A 339 6.77 0.78 7.74
C LEU A 339 6.84 -0.48 6.89
N MET A 340 7.69 -0.48 5.87
CA MET A 340 7.79 -1.65 4.98
C MET A 340 8.62 -2.77 5.60
N ARG A 341 9.56 -2.43 6.48
CA ARG A 341 10.47 -3.39 7.11
C ARG A 341 9.82 -4.12 8.28
N SER A 342 8.96 -3.43 9.03
CA SER A 342 8.58 -3.88 10.37
C SER A 342 7.32 -4.71 10.42
N LEU A 343 6.45 -4.63 9.41
CA LEU A 343 5.14 -5.26 9.46
C LEU A 343 4.99 -6.27 8.34
N PRO A 344 5.03 -7.57 8.65
CA PRO A 344 4.69 -8.58 7.63
C PRO A 344 3.27 -8.36 7.16
N VAL A 345 3.04 -8.47 5.85
CA VAL A 345 1.70 -8.28 5.29
C VAL A 345 0.77 -9.34 5.89
N GLY A 346 -0.34 -8.90 6.43
CA GLY A 346 -1.34 -9.80 6.99
C GLY A 346 -1.25 -9.99 8.50
N SER A 347 -0.21 -9.48 9.14
CA SER A 347 -0.03 -9.59 10.59
C SER A 347 -0.09 -8.20 11.22
N ASP A 348 -0.59 -8.13 12.45
CA ASP A 348 -0.51 -6.90 13.23
C ASP A 348 0.91 -6.73 13.75
N GLY A 349 1.34 -5.50 13.92
CA GLY A 349 2.63 -5.17 14.49
C GLY A 349 2.51 -4.07 15.52
N THR A 350 3.38 -4.10 16.52
CA THR A 350 3.39 -3.09 17.58
C THR A 350 4.40 -2.00 17.23
N PHE A 351 3.94 -0.75 17.29
CA PHE A 351 4.82 0.41 17.11
C PHE A 351 5.36 0.83 18.47
N THR A 352 6.68 0.99 18.56
CA THR A 352 7.30 1.68 19.70
C THR A 352 8.35 2.64 19.17
N PRO A 353 8.52 3.81 19.82
CA PRO A 353 9.60 4.71 19.43
C PRO A 353 10.99 4.08 19.52
N GLU A 354 11.18 3.20 20.52
CA GLU A 354 12.47 2.51 20.71
C GLU A 354 12.81 1.62 19.51
N ASP A 355 11.83 0.86 19.02
CA ASP A 355 12.04 -0.01 17.86
C ASP A 355 12.31 0.83 16.60
N TYR A 356 11.59 1.92 16.43
CA TYR A 356 11.78 2.83 15.29
C TYR A 356 13.22 3.34 15.26
N LEU A 357 13.68 3.88 16.40
CA LEU A 357 15.04 4.43 16.49
C LEU A 357 16.10 3.36 16.29
N ALA A 358 15.89 2.16 16.87
CA ALA A 358 16.85 1.06 16.75
C ALA A 358 17.01 0.63 15.29
N ARG A 359 15.91 0.48 14.56
CA ARG A 359 15.99 0.06 13.17
C ARG A 359 16.69 1.11 12.29
N ILE A 360 16.35 2.39 12.48
CA ILE A 360 16.97 3.46 11.74
C ILE A 360 18.48 3.49 11.99
N ASN A 361 18.88 3.41 13.25
CA ASN A 361 20.29 3.50 13.63
C ASN A 361 21.09 2.29 13.16
N TYR A 362 20.59 1.09 13.39
CA TYR A 362 21.35 -0.13 13.07
C TYR A 362 21.32 -0.44 11.58
N GLU A 363 20.17 -0.34 10.96
CA GLU A 363 20.03 -0.82 9.59
C GLU A 363 20.37 0.25 8.56
N LEU A 364 19.89 1.48 8.75
CA LEU A 364 20.16 2.54 7.79
C LEU A 364 21.50 3.21 8.05
N ALA A 365 21.76 3.67 9.26
CA ALA A 365 23.00 4.40 9.53
C ALA A 365 24.20 3.44 9.60
N ASN A 366 24.14 2.41 10.42
CA ASN A 366 25.31 1.56 10.62
C ASN A 366 25.56 0.61 9.45
N ASP A 367 24.53 -0.13 9.00
CA ASP A 367 24.77 -1.11 7.94
C ASP A 367 25.00 -0.44 6.60
N LEU A 368 24.01 0.32 6.12
CA LEU A 368 24.07 0.91 4.78
C LEU A 368 24.91 2.17 4.74
N GLY A 369 24.69 3.07 5.70
CA GLY A 369 25.40 4.35 5.72
C GLY A 369 26.89 4.18 5.84
N ASN A 370 27.35 3.32 6.74
CA ASN A 370 28.79 3.06 6.90
C ASN A 370 29.39 2.42 5.66
N LEU A 371 28.67 1.49 5.04
CA LEU A 371 29.19 0.85 3.81
C LEU A 371 29.42 1.92 2.72
N LEU A 372 28.46 2.80 2.50
CA LEU A 372 28.60 3.85 1.51
C LEU A 372 29.75 4.80 1.85
N ASN A 373 29.79 5.26 3.10
CA ASN A 373 30.83 6.21 3.52
C ASN A 373 32.23 5.62 3.38
N ARG A 374 32.41 4.37 3.84
CA ARG A 374 33.70 3.69 3.75
C ARG A 374 34.13 3.52 2.30
N THR A 375 33.21 3.08 1.47
CA THR A 375 33.52 2.82 0.05
C THR A 375 33.93 4.10 -0.67
N VAL A 376 33.13 5.15 -0.53
CA VAL A 376 33.42 6.43 -1.20
C VAL A 376 34.75 7.00 -0.70
N ALA A 377 34.99 6.94 0.62
CA ALA A 377 36.23 7.42 1.21
C ALA A 377 37.44 6.68 0.65
N MET A 378 37.37 5.36 0.53
CA MET A 378 38.46 4.56 -0.01
C MET A 378 38.72 4.85 -1.49
N ILE A 379 37.66 4.98 -2.29
CA ILE A 379 37.81 5.27 -3.71
C ILE A 379 38.45 6.67 -3.90
N ASN A 380 38.02 7.64 -3.10
CA ASN A 380 38.63 8.96 -3.12
C ASN A 380 40.11 8.90 -2.72
N LYS A 381 40.42 8.15 -1.69
CA LYS A 381 41.81 8.07 -1.17
C LYS A 381 42.73 7.33 -2.14
N TYR A 382 42.30 6.20 -2.67
CA TYR A 382 43.16 5.29 -3.42
C TYR A 382 43.18 5.58 -4.92
N PHE A 383 42.06 6.11 -5.46
CA PHE A 383 41.91 6.30 -6.91
C PHE A 383 41.40 7.68 -7.29
N ASP A 384 41.60 8.67 -6.42
CA ASP A 384 41.19 10.05 -6.69
C ASP A 384 39.71 10.14 -7.12
N GLY A 385 38.88 9.33 -6.54
CA GLY A 385 37.44 9.33 -6.78
C GLY A 385 36.96 8.54 -7.99
N GLN A 386 37.89 8.03 -8.80
CA GLN A 386 37.52 7.31 -10.02
C GLN A 386 37.35 5.82 -9.72
N VAL A 387 36.13 5.30 -9.90
CA VAL A 387 35.88 3.88 -9.68
C VAL A 387 36.60 3.05 -10.74
N PRO A 388 37.43 2.08 -10.35
CA PRO A 388 38.14 1.25 -11.34
C PRO A 388 37.17 0.37 -12.14
N ALA A 389 37.65 -0.13 -13.28
CA ALA A 389 36.85 -1.03 -14.11
C ALA A 389 36.55 -2.33 -13.39
N TYR A 390 35.33 -2.84 -13.61
CA TYR A 390 34.89 -4.08 -12.99
C TYR A 390 35.53 -5.26 -13.72
N ILE A 391 36.26 -6.10 -12.97
CA ILE A 391 36.88 -7.33 -13.50
C ILE A 391 36.57 -8.45 -12.53
N GLU A 392 36.07 -9.56 -13.08
CA GLU A 392 35.65 -10.73 -12.29
C GLU A 392 36.85 -11.56 -11.82
N ASN A 393 36.66 -12.21 -10.68
CA ASN A 393 37.53 -13.28 -10.20
C ASN A 393 39.01 -12.88 -10.02
N VAL A 394 39.23 -11.67 -9.50
CA VAL A 394 40.58 -11.22 -9.19
C VAL A 394 41.00 -11.64 -7.79
N THR A 395 40.11 -11.46 -6.80
CA THR A 395 40.38 -11.94 -5.44
C THR A 395 39.61 -13.24 -5.17
N ASP A 396 40.00 -13.95 -4.13
CA ASP A 396 39.35 -15.20 -3.73
C ASP A 396 37.91 -15.00 -3.30
N TYR A 397 37.47 -13.77 -3.02
CA TYR A 397 36.15 -13.49 -2.48
C TYR A 397 35.18 -12.93 -3.51
N ASP A 398 35.66 -12.59 -4.70
CA ASP A 398 34.85 -11.92 -5.73
C ASP A 398 33.70 -12.79 -6.19
N ALA A 399 33.96 -14.07 -6.44
CA ALA A 399 32.94 -14.99 -6.97
C ALA A 399 31.80 -15.18 -5.97
N ASP A 400 32.12 -15.31 -4.69
CA ASP A 400 31.08 -15.48 -3.67
C ASP A 400 30.23 -14.21 -3.51
N LEU A 401 30.86 -13.05 -3.52
CA LEU A 401 30.10 -11.79 -3.49
C LEU A 401 29.14 -11.72 -4.68
N ALA A 402 29.63 -11.99 -5.89
CA ALA A 402 28.80 -11.96 -7.10
C ALA A 402 27.64 -12.94 -7.00
N LYS A 403 27.88 -14.12 -6.46
CA LYS A 403 26.84 -15.14 -6.29
C LYS A 403 25.76 -14.66 -5.32
N VAL A 404 26.17 -14.13 -4.17
CA VAL A 404 25.20 -13.63 -3.17
C VAL A 404 24.37 -12.49 -3.74
N VAL A 405 25.01 -11.57 -4.47
CA VAL A 405 24.30 -10.45 -5.07
C VAL A 405 23.26 -10.98 -6.07
N ALA A 406 23.65 -11.88 -6.96
CA ALA A 406 22.74 -12.42 -7.97
C ALA A 406 21.54 -13.15 -7.34
N GLU A 407 21.83 -13.99 -6.34
CA GLU A 407 20.78 -14.75 -5.65
C GLU A 407 19.80 -13.82 -4.94
N ASN A 408 20.29 -12.74 -4.36
CA ASN A 408 19.42 -11.83 -3.60
C ASN A 408 18.67 -10.85 -4.50
N ILE A 409 19.18 -10.52 -5.68
CA ILE A 409 18.37 -9.81 -6.67
C ILE A 409 17.15 -10.67 -7.04
N GLU A 410 17.38 -11.95 -7.30
CA GLU A 410 16.30 -12.88 -7.64
C GLU A 410 15.30 -13.02 -6.50
N GLU A 411 15.81 -13.15 -5.28
CA GLU A 411 14.97 -13.25 -4.08
C GLU A 411 14.15 -11.98 -3.87
N PHE A 412 14.75 -10.81 -4.11
CA PHE A 412 14.04 -9.53 -4.01
C PHE A 412 12.83 -9.51 -4.94
N HIS A 413 13.02 -9.89 -6.20
CA HIS A 413 11.91 -9.92 -7.16
C HIS A 413 10.82 -10.89 -6.73
N LYS A 414 11.21 -12.07 -6.26
CA LYS A 414 10.26 -13.07 -5.77
C LYS A 414 9.40 -12.50 -4.65
N GLN A 415 10.03 -11.84 -3.67
CA GLN A 415 9.31 -11.32 -2.51
C GLN A 415 8.48 -10.09 -2.85
N MET A 416 8.94 -9.25 -3.77
CA MET A 416 8.13 -8.12 -4.23
C MET A 416 6.86 -8.59 -4.93
N ASN A 417 6.97 -9.62 -5.77
CA ASN A 417 5.80 -10.19 -6.45
C ASN A 417 4.85 -10.89 -5.48
N ALA A 418 5.38 -11.38 -4.37
CA ALA A 418 4.57 -11.98 -3.29
C ALA A 418 3.99 -10.92 -2.34
N VAL A 419 4.31 -9.66 -2.54
CA VAL A 419 3.95 -8.55 -1.66
C VAL A 419 4.40 -8.83 -0.22
N ASP A 420 5.69 -9.19 -0.10
CA ASP A 420 6.32 -9.44 1.20
C ASP A 420 7.49 -8.46 1.34
N PHE A 421 7.18 -7.27 1.83
CA PHE A 421 8.18 -6.20 1.90
C PHE A 421 9.31 -6.51 2.90
N PRO A 422 9.03 -7.03 4.10
CA PRO A 422 10.13 -7.36 5.00
C PRO A 422 11.11 -8.35 4.38
N ARG A 423 10.64 -9.38 3.68
CA ARG A 423 11.53 -10.36 3.04
C ARG A 423 12.26 -9.80 1.84
N ALA A 424 11.61 -8.92 1.09
CA ALA A 424 12.30 -8.22 -0.01
C ALA A 424 13.46 -7.39 0.55
N LEU A 425 13.23 -6.69 1.66
CA LEU A 425 14.29 -5.90 2.30
C LEU A 425 15.35 -6.78 2.94
N ASP A 426 14.99 -7.96 3.45
CA ASP A 426 15.99 -8.95 3.91
C ASP A 426 16.98 -9.25 2.79
N ALA A 427 16.49 -9.45 1.56
CA ALA A 427 17.37 -9.74 0.42
C ALA A 427 18.35 -8.60 0.19
N VAL A 428 17.88 -7.35 0.27
CA VAL A 428 18.77 -6.18 0.12
C VAL A 428 19.83 -6.17 1.22
N TRP A 429 19.42 -6.38 2.46
CA TRP A 429 20.35 -6.34 3.60
C TRP A 429 21.31 -7.52 3.60
N ASN A 430 20.94 -8.65 2.98
CA ASN A 430 21.90 -9.75 2.74
C ASN A 430 23.03 -9.27 1.82
N ILE A 431 22.70 -8.49 0.80
CA ILE A 431 23.73 -7.91 -0.09
C ILE A 431 24.63 -6.94 0.70
N ILE A 432 24.01 -6.08 1.50
CA ILE A 432 24.76 -5.08 2.30
C ILE A 432 25.69 -5.80 3.26
N SER A 433 25.19 -6.80 3.98
CA SER A 433 26.00 -7.55 4.96
C SER A 433 27.15 -8.30 4.28
N ARG A 434 26.87 -8.93 3.14
CA ARG A 434 27.92 -9.63 2.40
C ARG A 434 29.00 -8.68 1.92
N THR A 435 28.57 -7.49 1.47
CA THR A 435 29.52 -6.49 0.99
C THR A 435 30.38 -5.93 2.12
N ASN A 436 29.78 -5.71 3.30
CA ASN A 436 30.57 -5.30 4.48
C ASN A 436 31.58 -6.37 4.86
N LYS A 437 31.19 -7.64 4.83
CA LYS A 437 32.09 -8.75 5.11
C LYS A 437 33.24 -8.81 4.09
N TYR A 438 32.93 -8.54 2.82
CA TYR A 438 33.91 -8.52 1.74
C TYR A 438 35.02 -7.49 2.01
N ILE A 439 34.66 -6.33 2.55
CA ILE A 439 35.69 -5.34 2.95
C ILE A 439 36.65 -5.95 3.97
N ASP A 440 36.12 -6.61 4.99
CA ASP A 440 36.96 -7.22 6.04
C ASP A 440 37.82 -8.35 5.48
N GLU A 441 37.26 -9.17 4.60
CA GLU A 441 37.98 -10.29 4.00
C GLU A 441 39.13 -9.82 3.10
N THR A 442 38.90 -8.78 2.30
CA THR A 442 39.89 -8.31 1.33
C THR A 442 40.88 -7.33 1.92
N ALA A 443 40.51 -6.67 3.03
CA ALA A 443 41.37 -5.71 3.73
C ALA A 443 42.02 -4.74 2.75
N PRO A 444 41.24 -3.88 2.10
CA PRO A 444 41.79 -3.00 1.05
C PRO A 444 42.89 -2.08 1.54
N TRP A 445 42.92 -1.72 2.82
CA TRP A 445 43.97 -0.90 3.40
C TRP A 445 45.35 -1.61 3.37
N VAL A 446 45.34 -2.95 3.40
CA VAL A 446 46.54 -3.75 3.23
C VAL A 446 46.94 -3.77 1.75
N LEU A 447 45.98 -3.96 0.85
CA LEU A 447 46.22 -3.97 -0.59
C LEU A 447 46.79 -2.63 -1.11
N ALA A 448 46.48 -1.54 -0.41
CA ALA A 448 46.89 -0.19 -0.80
C ALA A 448 48.29 0.15 -0.37
N LYS A 449 48.95 -0.67 0.45
CA LYS A 449 50.30 -0.41 0.90
C LYS A 449 51.31 -0.48 -0.26
N GLU A 450 52.50 0.08 -0.06
CA GLU A 450 53.53 0.13 -1.06
C GLU A 450 53.85 -1.26 -1.63
N ASP A 451 53.86 -2.28 -0.76
CA ASP A 451 54.09 -3.67 -1.14
C ASP A 451 52.81 -4.44 -1.36
N GLY A 452 51.70 -3.75 -1.50
CA GLY A 452 50.39 -4.38 -1.68
C GLY A 452 50.13 -4.84 -3.12
N ASP A 453 48.88 -5.08 -3.43
CA ASP A 453 48.44 -5.63 -4.72
C ASP A 453 47.43 -4.65 -5.36
N GLU A 454 47.89 -3.85 -6.29
CA GLU A 454 47.04 -2.83 -6.92
C GLU A 454 45.94 -3.46 -7.77
N GLU A 455 46.24 -4.58 -8.43
CA GLU A 455 45.22 -5.26 -9.24
C GLU A 455 44.04 -5.72 -8.37
N GLN A 456 44.36 -6.32 -7.21
CA GLN A 456 43.32 -6.73 -6.26
C GLN A 456 42.60 -5.49 -5.68
N LEU A 457 43.34 -4.44 -5.37
CA LEU A 457 42.71 -3.23 -4.82
C LEU A 457 41.72 -2.62 -5.82
N ARG A 458 42.07 -2.59 -7.09
CA ARG A 458 41.17 -2.08 -8.15
C ARG A 458 39.90 -2.94 -8.21
N ALA A 459 40.05 -4.27 -8.18
CA ALA A 459 38.93 -5.17 -8.22
C ALA A 459 38.02 -4.98 -7.01
N VAL A 460 38.60 -4.83 -5.82
CA VAL A 460 37.81 -4.64 -4.59
C VAL A 460 36.99 -3.36 -4.66
N MET A 461 37.61 -2.25 -5.06
CA MET A 461 36.88 -0.97 -5.15
C MET A 461 35.76 -1.05 -6.18
N ALA A 462 36.01 -1.71 -7.33
CA ALA A 462 34.98 -1.88 -8.35
C ALA A 462 33.82 -2.73 -7.86
N HIS A 463 34.12 -3.81 -7.12
CA HIS A 463 33.06 -4.69 -6.57
C HIS A 463 32.24 -3.96 -5.51
N LEU A 464 32.88 -3.17 -4.66
CA LEU A 464 32.15 -2.40 -3.63
C LEU A 464 31.19 -1.40 -4.28
N ALA A 465 31.70 -0.65 -5.27
CA ALA A 465 30.86 0.32 -5.97
C ALA A 465 29.72 -0.36 -6.72
N ALA A 466 30.00 -1.50 -7.36
CA ALA A 466 28.99 -2.26 -8.09
C ALA A 466 27.89 -2.78 -7.16
N SER A 467 28.28 -3.30 -5.98
CA SER A 467 27.30 -3.77 -4.99
C SER A 467 26.41 -2.63 -4.52
N LEU A 468 27.00 -1.47 -4.23
CA LEU A 468 26.21 -0.31 -3.79
C LEU A 468 25.28 0.18 -4.89
N ARG A 469 25.70 0.12 -6.14
CA ARG A 469 24.83 0.44 -7.26
C ARG A 469 23.61 -0.48 -7.28
N VAL A 470 23.82 -1.78 -7.12
CA VAL A 470 22.72 -2.76 -7.03
C VAL A 470 21.79 -2.40 -5.88
N VAL A 471 22.35 -2.14 -4.70
CA VAL A 471 21.53 -1.76 -3.53
C VAL A 471 20.69 -0.53 -3.84
N ALA A 472 21.29 0.49 -4.48
CA ALA A 472 20.57 1.70 -4.82
C ALA A 472 19.36 1.41 -5.71
N HIS A 473 19.53 0.55 -6.71
CA HIS A 473 18.41 0.17 -7.58
C HIS A 473 17.31 -0.55 -6.81
N LEU A 474 17.69 -1.48 -5.93
CA LEU A 474 16.70 -2.28 -5.18
C LEU A 474 15.92 -1.44 -4.17
N ILE A 475 16.56 -0.45 -3.54
CA ILE A 475 15.85 0.36 -2.54
C ILE A 475 15.11 1.56 -3.14
N GLN A 476 15.27 1.82 -4.43
CA GLN A 476 14.63 3.00 -5.05
C GLN A 476 13.12 3.04 -4.79
N PRO A 477 12.36 1.94 -4.93
CA PRO A 477 10.92 2.01 -4.65
C PRO A 477 10.60 2.38 -3.21
N PHE A 478 11.49 2.05 -2.28
CA PHE A 478 11.29 2.26 -0.84
C PHE A 478 11.76 3.62 -0.38
N MET A 479 12.99 4.00 -0.76
CA MET A 479 13.69 5.16 -0.21
C MET A 479 14.34 5.93 -1.35
N MET A 480 13.56 6.75 -2.03
CA MET A 480 13.99 7.42 -3.26
C MET A 480 15.19 8.33 -3.05
N SER A 481 15.15 9.16 -1.99
CA SER A 481 16.26 10.11 -1.74
C SER A 481 17.55 9.40 -1.39
N THR A 482 17.49 8.37 -0.56
CA THR A 482 18.67 7.58 -0.19
C THR A 482 19.25 6.90 -1.42
N SER A 483 18.40 6.29 -2.22
CA SER A 483 18.82 5.63 -3.46
C SER A 483 19.50 6.62 -4.40
N ASN A 484 18.88 7.78 -4.62
CA ASN A 484 19.44 8.82 -5.48
C ASN A 484 20.81 9.28 -4.96
N ALA A 485 20.93 9.46 -3.65
CA ALA A 485 22.19 9.92 -3.03
C ALA A 485 23.31 8.90 -3.23
N ILE A 486 23.00 7.61 -3.12
CA ILE A 486 24.00 6.57 -3.38
C ILE A 486 24.51 6.67 -4.82
N MET A 487 23.60 6.78 -5.78
CA MET A 487 23.99 6.89 -7.18
C MET A 487 24.87 8.12 -7.42
N GLU A 488 24.46 9.27 -6.88
CA GLU A 488 25.22 10.51 -7.04
C GLU A 488 26.61 10.41 -6.43
N GLN A 489 26.71 9.87 -5.21
CA GLN A 489 27.99 9.77 -4.54
C GLN A 489 28.94 8.80 -5.24
N LEU A 490 28.41 7.80 -5.94
CA LEU A 490 29.22 6.86 -6.73
C LEU A 490 29.61 7.41 -8.09
N GLY A 491 29.12 8.59 -8.46
CA GLY A 491 29.42 9.16 -9.77
C GLY A 491 28.58 8.58 -10.90
N LEU A 492 27.39 8.08 -10.57
CA LEU A 492 26.49 7.46 -11.54
C LEU A 492 25.35 8.42 -11.89
N PRO A 493 24.83 8.34 -13.13
CA PRO A 493 23.57 9.04 -13.42
C PRO A 493 22.44 8.44 -12.61
N VAL A 494 21.48 9.28 -12.22
CA VAL A 494 20.35 8.84 -11.39
C VAL A 494 19.27 8.29 -12.32
N VAL A 495 19.54 7.10 -12.85
CA VAL A 495 18.66 6.36 -13.76
C VAL A 495 18.64 4.92 -13.30
N PHE A 496 17.45 4.32 -13.25
CA PHE A 496 17.28 3.01 -12.66
C PHE A 496 16.63 2.02 -13.64
N ASP A 497 17.09 0.78 -13.58
CA ASP A 497 16.54 -0.34 -14.33
C ASP A 497 16.60 -1.58 -13.45
N LEU A 498 15.45 -2.11 -13.07
CA LEU A 498 15.41 -3.32 -12.25
C LEU A 498 15.27 -4.57 -13.10
N GLU A 499 14.76 -4.44 -14.31
CA GLU A 499 14.49 -5.62 -15.15
C GLU A 499 15.77 -6.37 -15.53
N ASN A 500 16.84 -5.62 -15.79
CA ASN A 500 18.11 -6.19 -16.25
C ASN A 500 19.25 -5.95 -15.26
N LEU A 501 18.93 -5.82 -14.00
CA LEU A 501 19.92 -5.48 -12.97
C LEU A 501 20.86 -6.64 -12.72
N GLU A 502 22.17 -6.35 -12.77
CA GLU A 502 23.22 -7.30 -12.42
C GLU A 502 24.41 -6.54 -11.82
N LEU A 503 25.33 -7.26 -11.24
CA LEU A 503 26.46 -6.67 -10.50
C LEU A 503 27.39 -5.86 -11.42
N SER A 504 27.69 -6.31 -12.63
CA SER A 504 28.61 -5.62 -13.54
C SER A 504 28.09 -4.21 -13.85
N UNK A 505 29.00 -3.28 -13.69
CA UNK A 505 28.55 -1.95 -13.82
C UNK A 505 28.99 -1.39 -15.09
N UNK A 506 28.35 -0.53 -15.27
CA UNK A 506 28.74 0.20 -16.39
C UNK A 506 29.88 1.05 -15.94
N UNK A 507 29.87 1.76 -16.42
CA UNK A 507 30.90 2.64 -16.16
C UNK A 507 30.43 3.58 -15.14
N PHE A 508 31.30 4.10 -14.49
CA PHE A 508 31.06 5.16 -13.52
C PHE A 508 31.62 6.46 -14.12
N PRO A 509 30.79 7.21 -14.80
CA PRO A 509 31.29 8.33 -15.64
C PRO A 509 31.81 9.56 -14.88
N ARG A 510 31.44 9.68 -13.60
CA ARG A 510 31.84 10.82 -12.77
C ARG A 510 32.61 10.33 -11.57
N LYS A 511 33.36 11.26 -10.94
CA LYS A 511 34.08 10.92 -9.72
C LYS A 511 33.16 10.84 -8.52
N CYS A 512 33.50 9.96 -7.59
CA CYS A 512 32.82 9.85 -6.30
C CYS A 512 33.00 11.12 -5.47
N TYR A 513 31.99 11.46 -4.68
CA TYR A 513 32.13 12.50 -3.66
C TYR A 513 31.30 12.12 -2.44
N SER A 514 31.75 12.56 -1.27
CA SER A 514 30.96 12.34 -0.06
C SER A 514 29.92 13.46 0.09
N TYR A 515 28.76 13.11 0.58
CA TYR A 515 27.69 14.08 0.85
C TYR A 515 28.14 15.15 1.83
N PHE A 516 28.96 14.77 2.78
CA PHE A 516 29.47 15.66 3.81
C PHE A 516 30.36 16.78 3.21
N LYS A 517 31.26 16.43 2.28
CA LYS A 517 32.16 17.39 1.61
C LYS A 517 31.37 18.41 0.79
N ARG A 518 30.31 17.96 0.11
CA ARG A 518 29.50 18.84 -0.74
C ARG A 518 28.78 19.90 0.11
N ASN A 519 28.23 19.48 1.25
CA ASN A 519 27.51 20.41 2.14
C ASN A 519 28.45 21.43 2.79
N SER A 520 29.70 21.05 3.10
CA SER A 520 30.66 21.99 3.67
C SER A 520 31.09 23.04 2.66
N ASN A 521 31.10 22.68 1.37
CA ASN A 521 31.45 23.67 0.32
C ASN A 521 30.30 24.66 0.08
N LEU A 522 29.04 24.23 0.36
CA LEU A 522 27.89 25.11 0.22
C LEU A 522 27.79 26.14 1.36
N SER A 523 28.41 25.85 2.50
CA SER A 523 28.35 26.75 3.64
C SER A 523 29.40 27.87 3.58
N THR A 524 30.28 27.82 2.60
CA THR A 524 31.33 28.84 2.44
C THR A 524 31.10 29.79 1.26
N SER A 525 29.93 29.75 0.61
CA SER A 525 29.60 30.66 -0.49
C SER A 525 28.51 31.68 -0.09
#